data_734a65b8c2d027d5b74b185bc9d2157e
#
_entry.id   734a65b8c2d027d5b74b185bc9d2157e
#
_cell.length_a   1.000
_cell.length_b   1.000
_cell.length_c   1.000
_cell.angle_alpha   90.00
_cell.angle_beta   90.00
_cell.angle_gamma   90.00
#
_symmetry.space_group_name_H-M   'P 1'
#
loop_
_entity.id
_entity.type
_entity.pdbx_description
1 polymer ?
#
loop_
_entity_poly.entity_id
_entity_poly.type
_entity_poly.pdbx_seq_one_letter_code
_entity_poly.pdbx_strand_id
1 'polypeptide(L)'
;IIRSALGTTPISSLNYVVSINTSLSLGTCTFIQNVFLIVAQFWLIRGNSSRKKIFEILMQLPFSFLFGAFIDCNMYLCNNITPNSYIASIILLLIGCVVQSTAVVLEVKPNVVMMSAEGFVKYASDRYDKEFGKIKRKFDIFLVVLAVLTSLAMSKHIEGVREGTVIAALITGTIVTFISQELLTRHNYERIRNIKG
;
A
#
# COMPACT_ATOMS: atom_id res chain seq x y z
N ILE A 1 6.57 -1.58 -10.29
CA ILE A 1 7.63 -1.39 -9.30
C ILE A 1 8.42 -2.68 -9.12
N ILE A 2 7.84 -3.82 -8.70
CA ILE A 2 8.57 -5.09 -8.48
C ILE A 2 9.39 -5.49 -9.71
N ARG A 3 8.81 -5.43 -10.90
CA ARG A 3 9.48 -5.78 -12.17
C ARG A 3 10.62 -4.82 -12.57
N SER A 4 10.78 -3.68 -11.89
CA SER A 4 11.95 -2.82 -12.10
C SER A 4 13.25 -3.40 -11.54
N ALA A 5 13.18 -4.45 -10.69
CA ALA A 5 14.29 -5.06 -9.97
C ALA A 5 15.07 -4.11 -9.04
N LEU A 6 14.53 -2.92 -8.76
CA LEU A 6 15.12 -1.91 -7.87
C LEU A 6 14.53 -1.95 -6.45
N GLY A 7 13.62 -2.87 -6.17
CA GLY A 7 12.96 -3.03 -4.89
C GLY A 7 11.43 -2.99 -5.01
N THR A 8 10.76 -2.84 -3.88
CA THR A 8 9.29 -2.85 -3.77
C THR A 8 8.81 -1.66 -2.97
N THR A 9 7.49 -1.51 -2.81
CA THR A 9 6.94 -0.51 -1.89
C THR A 9 7.09 -0.99 -0.43
N PRO A 10 7.13 -0.08 0.56
CA PRO A 10 7.25 -0.45 1.97
C PRO A 10 6.22 -1.50 2.41
N ILE A 11 4.96 -1.35 2.00
CA ILE A 11 3.87 -2.29 2.34
C ILE A 11 4.08 -3.66 1.70
N SER A 12 4.57 -3.71 0.47
CA SER A 12 4.78 -4.97 -0.25
C SER A 12 6.12 -5.62 0.03
N SER A 13 7.05 -4.94 0.72
CA SER A 13 8.41 -5.46 0.95
C SER A 13 8.41 -6.78 1.70
N LEU A 14 7.65 -6.86 2.79
CA LEU A 14 7.55 -8.08 3.59
C LEU A 14 6.95 -9.23 2.78
N ASN A 15 5.84 -8.97 2.06
CA ASN A 15 5.15 -9.98 1.27
C ASN A 15 6.03 -10.50 0.14
N TYR A 16 6.78 -9.61 -0.49
CA TYR A 16 7.71 -9.97 -1.56
C TYR A 16 8.84 -10.85 -1.04
N VAL A 17 9.47 -10.49 0.09
CA VAL A 17 10.51 -11.32 0.73
C VAL A 17 9.98 -12.71 1.07
N VAL A 18 8.78 -12.81 1.65
CA VAL A 18 8.18 -14.10 1.96
C VAL A 18 7.88 -14.88 0.68
N SER A 19 7.35 -14.24 -0.36
CA SER A 19 6.97 -14.94 -1.61
C SER A 19 8.16 -15.49 -2.40
N ILE A 20 9.32 -14.83 -2.36
CA ILE A 20 10.51 -15.34 -3.06
C ILE A 20 11.22 -16.46 -2.27
N ASN A 21 10.99 -16.56 -0.97
CA ASN A 21 11.59 -17.56 -0.08
C ASN A 21 10.66 -18.71 0.26
N THR A 22 9.42 -18.69 -0.22
CA THR A 22 8.42 -19.74 0.00
C THR A 22 7.73 -20.13 -1.31
N SER A 23 6.92 -21.17 -1.29
CA SER A 23 6.08 -21.56 -2.43
C SER A 23 4.79 -20.74 -2.56
N LEU A 24 4.60 -19.71 -1.71
CA LEU A 24 3.41 -18.87 -1.74
C LEU A 24 3.53 -17.77 -2.80
N SER A 25 2.41 -17.47 -3.49
CA SER A 25 2.37 -16.34 -4.41
C SER A 25 2.40 -15.02 -3.66
N LEU A 26 2.81 -13.94 -4.35
CA LEU A 26 2.83 -12.60 -3.78
C LEU A 26 1.41 -12.15 -3.35
N GLY A 27 0.39 -12.47 -4.15
CA GLY A 27 -1.00 -12.19 -3.83
C GLY A 27 -1.47 -12.93 -2.59
N THR A 28 -1.11 -14.20 -2.45
CA THR A 28 -1.41 -15.00 -1.25
C THR A 28 -0.75 -14.40 0.00
N CYS A 29 0.54 -14.05 -0.07
CA CYS A 29 1.24 -13.39 1.04
C CYS A 29 0.57 -12.07 1.42
N THR A 30 0.17 -11.27 0.42
CA THR A 30 -0.53 -9.99 0.64
C THR A 30 -1.90 -10.22 1.28
N PHE A 31 -2.66 -11.21 0.84
CA PHE A 31 -3.93 -11.57 1.45
C PHE A 31 -3.77 -11.97 2.93
N ILE A 32 -2.80 -12.82 3.24
CA ILE A 32 -2.49 -13.24 4.62
C ILE A 32 -2.14 -12.02 5.48
N GLN A 33 -1.26 -11.14 5.01
CA GLN A 33 -0.93 -9.89 5.72
C GLN A 33 -2.18 -9.03 5.97
N ASN A 34 -3.05 -8.88 4.98
CA ASN A 34 -4.29 -8.12 5.12
C ASN A 34 -5.21 -8.74 6.17
N VAL A 35 -5.33 -10.07 6.23
CA VAL A 35 -6.10 -10.76 7.27
C VAL A 35 -5.54 -10.46 8.67
N PHE A 36 -4.21 -10.49 8.84
CA PHE A 36 -3.58 -10.11 10.11
C PHE A 36 -3.90 -8.65 10.50
N LEU A 37 -3.86 -7.74 9.53
CA LEU A 37 -4.18 -6.33 9.78
C LEU A 37 -5.67 -6.13 10.10
N ILE A 38 -6.57 -6.89 9.46
CA ILE A 38 -8.00 -6.89 9.78
C ILE A 38 -8.24 -7.34 11.23
N VAL A 39 -7.59 -8.44 11.65
CA VAL A 39 -7.68 -8.91 13.03
C VAL A 39 -7.13 -7.87 14.01
N ALA A 40 -6.01 -7.24 13.69
CA ALA A 40 -5.43 -6.18 14.51
C ALA A 40 -6.35 -4.95 14.61
N GLN A 41 -7.11 -4.61 13.56
CA GLN A 41 -8.12 -3.54 13.59
C GLN A 41 -9.23 -3.85 14.59
N PHE A 42 -9.72 -5.09 14.67
CA PHE A 42 -10.71 -5.46 15.68
C PHE A 42 -10.19 -5.25 17.11
N TRP A 43 -8.92 -5.52 17.34
CA TRP A 43 -8.29 -5.23 18.63
C TRP A 43 -8.19 -3.72 18.90
N LEU A 44 -7.89 -2.91 17.87
CA LEU A 44 -7.81 -1.45 18.00
C LEU A 44 -9.16 -0.80 18.30
N ILE A 45 -10.25 -1.28 17.72
CA ILE A 45 -11.60 -0.72 17.96
C ILE A 45 -12.26 -1.25 19.25
N ARG A 46 -11.62 -2.17 19.97
CA ARG A 46 -12.13 -2.73 21.21
C ARG A 46 -12.36 -1.61 22.24
N GLY A 47 -13.61 -1.40 22.65
CA GLY A 47 -14.02 -0.31 23.53
C GLY A 47 -14.70 0.89 22.85
N ASN A 48 -14.56 1.02 21.52
CA ASN A 48 -15.28 2.04 20.73
C ASN A 48 -15.79 1.42 19.42
N SER A 49 -16.38 0.23 19.50
CA SER A 49 -16.92 -0.48 18.36
C SER A 49 -18.32 0.01 18.01
N SER A 50 -18.52 0.47 16.78
CA SER A 50 -19.83 0.75 16.19
C SER A 50 -20.12 -0.31 15.13
N ARG A 51 -21.40 -0.66 14.92
CA ARG A 51 -21.83 -1.56 13.84
C ARG A 51 -21.26 -1.14 12.48
N LYS A 52 -21.20 0.17 12.23
CA LYS A 52 -20.60 0.72 10.99
C LYS A 52 -19.12 0.38 10.87
N LYS A 53 -18.33 0.58 11.93
CA LYS A 53 -16.88 0.26 11.94
C LYS A 53 -16.64 -1.23 11.72
N ILE A 54 -17.43 -2.09 12.38
CA ILE A 54 -17.34 -3.55 12.21
C ILE A 54 -17.63 -3.94 10.77
N PHE A 55 -18.66 -3.37 10.16
CA PHE A 55 -19.02 -3.63 8.77
C PHE A 55 -17.92 -3.15 7.80
N GLU A 56 -17.36 -1.94 8.01
CA GLU A 56 -16.24 -1.43 7.21
C GLU A 56 -15.02 -2.37 7.26
N ILE A 57 -14.69 -2.91 8.45
CA ILE A 57 -13.56 -3.84 8.62
C ILE A 57 -13.86 -5.19 7.96
N LEU A 58 -15.07 -5.73 8.11
CA LEU A 58 -15.44 -7.01 7.49
C LEU A 58 -15.44 -6.92 5.96
N MET A 59 -15.87 -5.78 5.41
CA MET A 59 -15.85 -5.56 3.95
C MET A 59 -14.42 -5.51 3.37
N GLN A 60 -13.41 -5.25 4.18
CA GLN A 60 -12.01 -5.34 3.73
C GLN A 60 -11.61 -6.77 3.33
N LEU A 61 -12.24 -7.81 3.88
CA LEU A 61 -11.85 -9.20 3.61
C LEU A 61 -12.07 -9.61 2.14
N PRO A 62 -13.28 -9.47 1.56
CA PRO A 62 -13.48 -9.77 0.14
C PRO A 62 -12.64 -8.88 -0.78
N PHE A 63 -12.47 -7.59 -0.45
CA PHE A 63 -11.60 -6.71 -1.24
C PHE A 63 -10.14 -7.13 -1.17
N SER A 64 -9.64 -7.56 0.00
CA SER A 64 -8.28 -8.07 0.17
C SER A 64 -8.03 -9.35 -0.62
N PHE A 65 -9.02 -10.22 -0.72
CA PHE A 65 -8.95 -11.44 -1.55
C PHE A 65 -8.85 -11.08 -3.03
N LEU A 66 -9.75 -10.23 -3.53
CA LEU A 66 -9.72 -9.74 -4.91
C LEU A 66 -8.40 -9.05 -5.22
N PHE A 67 -7.91 -8.20 -4.34
CA PHE A 67 -6.63 -7.50 -4.50
C PHE A 67 -5.46 -8.48 -4.61
N GLY A 68 -5.41 -9.51 -3.77
CA GLY A 68 -4.40 -10.57 -3.88
C GLY A 68 -4.46 -11.31 -5.22
N ALA A 69 -5.66 -11.67 -5.69
CA ALA A 69 -5.85 -12.29 -7.00
C ALA A 69 -5.40 -11.38 -8.15
N PHE A 70 -5.69 -10.08 -8.08
CA PHE A 70 -5.21 -9.10 -9.06
C PHE A 70 -3.70 -8.93 -9.04
N ILE A 71 -3.06 -9.00 -7.87
CA ILE A 71 -1.58 -8.98 -7.77
C ILE A 71 -1.01 -10.17 -8.53
N ASP A 72 -1.51 -11.39 -8.30
CA ASP A 72 -1.00 -12.58 -8.95
C ASP A 72 -1.26 -12.57 -10.46
N CYS A 73 -2.43 -12.12 -10.89
CA CYS A 73 -2.73 -11.92 -12.30
C CYS A 73 -1.77 -10.93 -12.97
N ASN A 74 -1.51 -9.77 -12.34
CA ASN A 74 -0.54 -8.79 -12.84
C ASN A 74 0.89 -9.32 -12.84
N MET A 75 1.30 -10.09 -11.83
CA MET A 75 2.62 -10.72 -11.79
C MET A 75 2.80 -11.72 -12.94
N TYR A 76 1.74 -12.47 -13.28
CA TYR A 76 1.73 -13.37 -14.42
C TYR A 76 1.79 -12.62 -15.76
N LEU A 77 0.92 -11.64 -15.96
CA LEU A 77 0.88 -10.82 -17.18
C LEU A 77 2.17 -10.06 -17.45
N CYS A 78 2.79 -9.54 -16.39
CA CYS A 78 4.05 -8.78 -16.47
C CYS A 78 5.30 -9.68 -16.37
N ASN A 79 5.15 -11.00 -16.48
CA ASN A 79 6.30 -11.92 -16.31
C ASN A 79 7.44 -11.67 -17.29
N ASN A 80 7.09 -11.28 -18.52
CA ASN A 80 8.06 -11.04 -19.58
C ASN A 80 8.70 -9.62 -19.52
N ILE A 81 8.28 -8.78 -18.59
CA ILE A 81 8.84 -7.44 -18.43
C ILE A 81 10.10 -7.55 -17.57
N THR A 82 11.26 -7.62 -18.23
CA THR A 82 12.57 -7.60 -17.60
C THR A 82 13.38 -6.44 -18.21
N PRO A 83 13.69 -5.39 -17.42
CA PRO A 83 14.46 -4.27 -17.94
C PRO A 83 15.91 -4.70 -18.24
N ASN A 84 16.39 -4.39 -19.44
CA ASN A 84 17.73 -4.77 -19.92
C ASN A 84 18.82 -3.76 -19.48
N SER A 85 18.44 -2.64 -18.86
CA SER A 85 19.40 -1.62 -18.38
C SER A 85 18.90 -0.96 -17.10
N TYR A 86 19.83 -0.41 -16.33
CA TYR A 86 19.52 0.33 -15.10
C TYR A 86 18.59 1.54 -15.36
N ILE A 87 18.78 2.22 -16.52
CA ILE A 87 17.91 3.33 -16.91
C ILE A 87 16.47 2.85 -17.17
N ALA A 88 16.31 1.73 -17.86
CA ALA A 88 14.98 1.14 -18.07
C ALA A 88 14.32 0.72 -16.74
N SER A 89 15.10 0.23 -15.78
CA SER A 89 14.63 -0.07 -14.43
C SER A 89 14.10 1.18 -13.71
N ILE A 90 14.82 2.29 -13.79
CA ILE A 90 14.39 3.57 -13.18
C ILE A 90 13.11 4.08 -13.85
N ILE A 91 13.03 4.07 -15.17
CA ILE A 91 11.84 4.50 -15.90
C ILE A 91 10.63 3.65 -15.50
N LEU A 92 10.79 2.33 -15.45
CA LEU A 92 9.73 1.41 -15.03
C LEU A 92 9.30 1.62 -13.57
N LEU A 93 10.25 1.92 -12.69
CA LEU A 93 9.97 2.28 -11.30
C LEU A 93 9.13 3.56 -11.23
N LEU A 94 9.51 4.61 -11.94
CA LEU A 94 8.81 5.90 -11.94
C LEU A 94 7.38 5.77 -12.49
N ILE A 95 7.19 5.04 -13.60
CA ILE A 95 5.85 4.74 -14.13
C ILE A 95 5.03 4.00 -13.06
N GLY A 96 5.61 3.00 -12.41
CA GLY A 96 4.95 2.26 -11.33
C GLY A 96 4.55 3.15 -10.15
N CYS A 97 5.38 4.12 -9.78
CA CYS A 97 5.07 5.09 -8.71
C CYS A 97 3.90 6.01 -9.09
N VAL A 98 3.84 6.48 -10.34
CA VAL A 98 2.73 7.32 -10.84
C VAL A 98 1.41 6.53 -10.82
N VAL A 99 1.40 5.33 -11.37
CA VAL A 99 0.21 4.45 -11.40
C VAL A 99 -0.27 4.16 -9.98
N GLN A 100 0.64 3.79 -9.08
CA GLN A 100 0.30 3.52 -7.68
C GLN A 100 -0.22 4.75 -6.97
N SER A 101 0.40 5.91 -7.14
CA SER A 101 -0.05 7.16 -6.52
C SER A 101 -1.45 7.55 -6.96
N THR A 102 -1.75 7.37 -8.26
CA THR A 102 -3.09 7.61 -8.80
C THR A 102 -4.11 6.64 -8.21
N ALA A 103 -3.76 5.36 -8.08
CA ALA A 103 -4.62 4.35 -7.46
C ALA A 103 -4.93 4.68 -5.99
N VAL A 104 -3.93 5.11 -5.20
CA VAL A 104 -4.11 5.52 -3.79
C VAL A 104 -5.06 6.71 -3.68
N VAL A 105 -4.94 7.71 -4.56
CA VAL A 105 -5.85 8.87 -4.55
C VAL A 105 -7.28 8.45 -4.88
N LEU A 106 -7.46 7.56 -5.86
CA LEU A 106 -8.78 7.03 -6.23
C LEU A 106 -9.39 6.16 -5.12
N GLU A 107 -8.59 5.44 -4.34
CA GLU A 107 -9.03 4.64 -3.20
C GLU A 107 -9.51 5.51 -2.03
N VAL A 108 -8.73 6.53 -1.67
CA VAL A 108 -9.01 7.38 -0.51
C VAL A 108 -10.17 8.33 -0.75
N LYS A 109 -10.39 8.78 -1.99
CA LYS A 109 -11.40 9.80 -2.34
C LYS A 109 -12.84 9.39 -2.01
N PRO A 110 -13.34 8.14 -2.27
CA PRO A 110 -14.70 7.74 -1.99
C PRO A 110 -15.02 7.60 -0.50
N ASN A 111 -14.01 7.43 0.37
CA ASN A 111 -14.16 7.21 1.81
C ASN A 111 -15.19 6.09 2.19
N VAL A 112 -15.31 5.07 1.33
CA VAL A 112 -16.29 3.98 1.49
C VAL A 112 -15.66 2.80 2.20
N VAL A 113 -14.61 2.23 1.64
CA VAL A 113 -13.83 1.13 2.24
C VAL A 113 -12.35 1.40 1.99
N MET A 114 -11.57 1.42 3.05
CA MET A 114 -10.10 1.54 2.96
C MET A 114 -9.47 0.16 2.91
N MET A 115 -8.32 0.04 2.24
CA MET A 115 -7.51 -1.18 2.32
C MET A 115 -7.06 -1.45 3.76
N SER A 116 -6.74 -2.70 4.07
CA SER A 116 -6.46 -3.13 5.44
C SER A 116 -5.29 -2.40 6.09
N ALA A 117 -4.28 -2.00 5.32
CA ALA A 117 -3.14 -1.25 5.83
C ALA A 117 -3.51 0.19 6.22
N GLU A 118 -4.23 0.90 5.36
CA GLU A 118 -4.73 2.25 5.61
C GLU A 118 -5.77 2.25 6.73
N GLY A 119 -6.67 1.26 6.75
CA GLY A 119 -7.64 1.05 7.82
C GLY A 119 -6.97 0.83 9.18
N PHE A 120 -5.93 0.00 9.24
CA PHE A 120 -5.14 -0.20 10.45
C PHE A 120 -4.52 1.10 10.95
N VAL A 121 -3.88 1.87 10.06
CA VAL A 121 -3.26 3.16 10.41
C VAL A 121 -4.31 4.15 10.91
N LYS A 122 -5.49 4.21 10.27
CA LYS A 122 -6.61 5.07 10.68
C LYS A 122 -7.07 4.74 12.10
N TYR A 123 -7.41 3.47 12.36
CA TYR A 123 -7.88 3.07 13.70
C TYR A 123 -6.80 3.19 14.77
N ALA A 124 -5.51 3.00 14.42
CA ALA A 124 -4.41 3.28 15.33
C ALA A 124 -4.25 4.78 15.61
N SER A 125 -4.40 5.63 14.59
CA SER A 125 -4.40 7.08 14.72
C SER A 125 -5.52 7.55 15.67
N ASP A 126 -6.73 7.06 15.46
CA ASP A 126 -7.90 7.38 16.29
C ASP A 126 -7.72 6.91 17.75
N ARG A 127 -7.16 5.71 17.95
CA ARG A 127 -6.98 5.15 19.30
C ARG A 127 -5.94 5.86 20.12
N TYR A 128 -4.84 6.29 19.48
CA TYR A 128 -3.69 6.91 20.16
C TYR A 128 -3.71 8.44 20.08
N ASP A 129 -4.74 9.03 19.51
CA ASP A 129 -4.89 10.48 19.29
C ASP A 129 -3.65 11.10 18.64
N LYS A 130 -3.19 10.49 17.54
CA LYS A 130 -2.02 10.93 16.80
C LYS A 130 -2.37 11.15 15.33
N GLU A 131 -1.63 12.06 14.69
CA GLU A 131 -1.80 12.33 13.28
C GLU A 131 -1.59 11.06 12.42
N PHE A 132 -2.50 10.84 11.48
CA PHE A 132 -2.48 9.71 10.55
C PHE A 132 -1.09 9.56 9.87
N GLY A 133 -0.51 10.64 9.36
CA GLY A 133 0.77 10.62 8.67
C GLY A 133 1.94 10.19 9.57
N LYS A 134 1.90 10.52 10.86
CA LYS A 134 2.93 10.06 11.83
C LYS A 134 2.83 8.57 12.09
N ILE A 135 1.61 8.04 12.26
CA ILE A 135 1.38 6.61 12.45
C ILE A 135 1.72 5.85 11.16
N LYS A 136 1.29 6.33 9.99
CA LYS A 136 1.60 5.73 8.69
C LYS A 136 3.10 5.58 8.48
N ARG A 137 3.88 6.65 8.72
CA ARG A 137 5.34 6.61 8.58
C ARG A 137 5.98 5.56 9.50
N LYS A 138 5.54 5.48 10.77
CA LYS A 138 6.04 4.46 11.71
C LYS A 138 5.69 3.06 11.25
N PHE A 139 4.49 2.87 10.75
CA PHE A 139 4.01 1.59 10.23
C PHE A 139 4.81 1.15 9.00
N ASP A 140 5.04 2.06 8.04
CA ASP A 140 5.84 1.77 6.85
C ASP A 140 7.30 1.42 7.21
N ILE A 141 7.92 2.17 8.14
CA ILE A 141 9.27 1.86 8.63
C ILE A 141 9.28 0.48 9.32
N PHE A 142 8.30 0.19 10.15
CA PHE A 142 8.17 -1.11 10.81
C PHE A 142 8.10 -2.26 9.81
N LEU A 143 7.30 -2.13 8.74
CA LEU A 143 7.19 -3.16 7.69
C LEU A 143 8.51 -3.35 6.93
N VAL A 144 9.23 -2.26 6.62
CA VAL A 144 10.55 -2.35 5.97
C VAL A 144 11.56 -3.04 6.87
N VAL A 145 11.62 -2.68 8.16
CA VAL A 145 12.51 -3.33 9.13
C VAL A 145 12.17 -4.81 9.24
N LEU A 146 10.89 -5.15 9.34
CA LEU A 146 10.43 -6.53 9.40
C LEU A 146 10.78 -7.31 8.12
N ALA A 147 10.67 -6.68 6.95
CA ALA A 147 11.09 -7.27 5.67
C ALA A 147 12.59 -7.56 5.64
N VAL A 148 13.43 -6.63 6.10
CA VAL A 148 14.88 -6.83 6.18
C VAL A 148 15.23 -7.95 7.14
N LEU A 149 14.63 -7.99 8.34
CA LEU A 149 14.87 -9.06 9.31
C LEU A 149 14.44 -10.43 8.78
N THR A 150 13.28 -10.49 8.10
CA THR A 150 12.78 -11.73 7.48
C THR A 150 13.70 -12.19 6.35
N SER A 151 14.17 -11.26 5.52
CA SER A 151 15.11 -11.56 4.43
C SER A 151 16.43 -12.13 4.97
N LEU A 152 17.00 -11.51 6.00
CA LEU A 152 18.23 -11.99 6.64
C LEU A 152 18.04 -13.37 7.28
N ALA A 153 16.88 -13.62 7.88
CA ALA A 153 16.57 -14.91 8.51
C ALA A 153 16.39 -16.05 7.49
N MET A 154 15.79 -15.76 6.33
CA MET A 154 15.45 -16.78 5.31
C MET A 154 16.56 -16.95 4.27
N SER A 155 17.12 -15.85 3.74
CA SER A 155 18.07 -15.86 2.61
C SER A 155 19.52 -15.54 3.02
N LYS A 156 19.76 -15.10 4.26
CA LYS A 156 21.06 -14.61 4.77
C LYS A 156 21.62 -13.37 4.02
N HIS A 157 20.84 -12.80 3.12
CA HIS A 157 21.15 -11.53 2.41
C HIS A 157 19.88 -10.70 2.26
N ILE A 158 20.05 -9.39 1.99
CA ILE A 158 18.91 -8.49 1.86
C ILE A 158 18.34 -8.61 0.45
N GLU A 159 17.11 -9.14 0.36
CA GLU A 159 16.33 -9.22 -0.87
C GLU A 159 15.06 -8.39 -0.77
N GLY A 160 14.56 -7.93 -1.92
CA GLY A 160 13.27 -7.22 -1.99
C GLY A 160 13.27 -5.77 -1.47
N VAL A 161 14.23 -5.38 -0.64
CA VAL A 161 14.42 -4.00 -0.16
C VAL A 161 15.70 -3.44 -0.77
N ARG A 162 15.56 -2.49 -1.69
CA ARG A 162 16.68 -1.86 -2.40
C ARG A 162 16.48 -0.34 -2.45
N GLU A 163 17.41 0.34 -3.13
CA GLU A 163 17.35 1.79 -3.36
C GLU A 163 16.01 2.27 -3.92
N GLY A 164 15.38 1.51 -4.81
CA GLY A 164 14.07 1.83 -5.37
C GLY A 164 12.94 1.81 -4.34
N THR A 165 13.06 1.06 -3.25
CA THR A 165 12.06 1.09 -2.16
C THR A 165 12.04 2.44 -1.46
N VAL A 166 13.21 3.04 -1.22
CA VAL A 166 13.34 4.37 -0.63
C VAL A 166 12.83 5.44 -1.60
N ILE A 167 13.23 5.34 -2.87
CA ILE A 167 12.80 6.24 -3.94
C ILE A 167 11.28 6.18 -4.10
N ALA A 168 10.70 4.98 -4.17
CA ALA A 168 9.25 4.79 -4.28
C ALA A 168 8.50 5.39 -3.09
N ALA A 169 8.98 5.20 -1.85
CA ALA A 169 8.37 5.75 -0.66
C ALA A 169 8.30 7.28 -0.69
N LEU A 170 9.39 7.94 -1.11
CA LEU A 170 9.48 9.40 -1.18
C LEU A 170 8.64 9.97 -2.34
N ILE A 171 8.78 9.39 -3.52
CA ILE A 171 8.13 9.88 -4.74
C ILE A 171 6.62 9.64 -4.68
N THR A 172 6.17 8.46 -4.25
CA THR A 172 4.73 8.14 -4.15
C THR A 172 4.01 9.12 -3.21
N GLY A 173 4.59 9.39 -2.03
CA GLY A 173 4.01 10.37 -1.10
C GLY A 173 3.88 11.77 -1.69
N THR A 174 4.90 12.23 -2.43
CA THR A 174 4.88 13.54 -3.08
C THR A 174 3.83 13.61 -4.19
N ILE A 175 3.76 12.59 -5.05
CA ILE A 175 2.78 12.51 -6.14
C ILE A 175 1.36 12.44 -5.60
N VAL A 176 1.10 11.64 -4.57
CA VAL A 176 -0.22 11.54 -3.91
C VAL A 176 -0.66 12.91 -3.39
N THR A 177 0.24 13.65 -2.73
CA THR A 177 -0.06 14.99 -2.23
C THR A 177 -0.40 15.94 -3.38
N PHE A 178 0.39 15.94 -4.44
CA PHE A 178 0.18 16.78 -5.62
C PHE A 178 -1.16 16.49 -6.31
N ILE A 179 -1.44 15.21 -6.62
CA ILE A 179 -2.70 14.82 -7.27
C ILE A 179 -3.90 15.11 -6.37
N SER A 180 -3.77 14.88 -5.05
CA SER A 180 -4.84 15.16 -4.09
C SER A 180 -5.19 16.65 -4.03
N GLN A 181 -4.18 17.54 -4.03
CA GLN A 181 -4.37 18.98 -4.05
C GLN A 181 -5.05 19.46 -5.34
N GLU A 182 -4.61 18.96 -6.50
CA GLU A 182 -5.19 19.31 -7.80
C GLU A 182 -6.67 18.91 -7.88
N LEU A 183 -7.01 17.72 -7.43
CA LEU A 183 -8.39 17.23 -7.39
C LEU A 183 -9.27 17.99 -6.40
N LEU A 184 -8.74 18.40 -5.25
CA LEU A 184 -9.46 19.23 -4.28
C LEU A 184 -9.73 20.63 -4.83
N THR A 185 -8.77 21.21 -5.53
CA THR A 185 -8.91 22.53 -6.17
C THR A 185 -9.99 22.48 -7.25
N ARG A 186 -9.99 21.45 -8.11
CA ARG A 186 -11.05 21.27 -9.14
C ARG A 186 -12.44 21.08 -8.51
N HIS A 187 -12.55 20.26 -7.47
CA HIS A 187 -13.84 20.03 -6.81
C HIS A 187 -14.40 21.30 -6.16
N ASN A 188 -13.54 22.10 -5.55
CA ASN A 188 -13.93 23.40 -5.00
C ASN A 188 -14.34 24.39 -6.11
N TYR A 189 -13.67 24.39 -7.26
CA TYR A 189 -14.04 25.20 -8.42
C TYR A 189 -15.42 24.85 -8.97
N GLU A 190 -15.73 23.56 -9.12
CA GLU A 190 -17.05 23.12 -9.59
C GLU A 190 -18.15 23.44 -8.57
N ARG A 191 -17.86 23.31 -7.28
CA ARG A 191 -18.80 23.67 -6.22
C ARG A 191 -19.13 25.17 -6.20
N ILE A 192 -18.13 26.02 -6.39
CA ILE A 192 -18.31 27.48 -6.48
C ILE A 192 -19.07 27.88 -7.76
N ARG A 193 -18.82 27.20 -8.88
CA ARG A 193 -19.53 27.44 -10.14
C ARG A 193 -21.01 27.07 -10.06
N ASN A 194 -21.34 25.97 -9.39
CA ASN A 194 -22.72 25.51 -9.21
C ASN A 194 -23.53 26.31 -8.18
N ILE A 195 -22.86 27.13 -7.35
CA ILE A 195 -23.53 28.05 -6.40
C ILE A 195 -23.85 29.41 -7.09
N LYS A 196 -23.17 29.72 -8.21
CA LYS A 196 -23.35 30.99 -8.95
C LYS A 196 -24.23 30.88 -10.21
N GLY A 197 -24.74 29.73 -10.54
CA GLY A 197 -25.76 29.49 -11.58
C GLY A 197 -27.08 29.15 -10.99
#